data_4b837c296be27fa6e5007a1f6f8fbd47
#
_entry.id   4b837c296be27fa6e5007a1f6f8fbd47
#
_cell.length_a   1.000
_cell.length_b   1.000
_cell.length_c   1.000
_cell.angle_alpha   90.00
_cell.angle_beta   90.00
_cell.angle_gamma   90.00
#
_symmetry.space_group_name_H-M   'P 1'
#
loop_
_entity.id
_entity.type
_entity.pdbx_description
1 polymer ?
#
loop_
_entity_poly.entity_id
_entity_poly.type
_entity_poly.pdbx_seq_one_letter_code
_entity_poly.pdbx_strand_id
1 'polypeptide(L)'
;LKHSSPSCTPRLFSHLYIEKAVLDHPQTRRIIEKFDRSNIIVIGHYKEVFNRPSQSFAAQSHAKKLILAHKEGKFLHEGSPYSDGFGHRQFLYASSVMGCLYDCDYCYLQGLYPSANTVLFVNLEDAFAQLLPHLGHDTLVATSYDTDTLAIESLSGQTRQWLSFAERHPNLHLEIRTKSANFRSLRELVPNPRVTLAWTLSPQAIIERYEHATPSLESRLKAAKDAVEAGWKVRLCIDPVIHTEGFETLYTDLIDTIFASLDPESVHQLTLGSFRMSQNHLRSLKKLRRSDVAFYPYEVRDEMATYPQAIEQHILEVLLAKATLYIPMERIRTWQRQS
;
A
#
# COMPACT_ATOMS: atom_id res chain seq x y z
N LEU A 1 0.81 32.04 32.21
CA LEU A 1 1.08 31.53 30.86
C LEU A 1 1.55 30.07 31.01
N LYS A 2 0.62 29.09 30.85
CA LYS A 2 0.93 27.68 30.83
C LYS A 2 1.48 27.35 29.45
N HIS A 3 2.80 27.10 29.35
CA HIS A 3 3.40 26.46 28.19
C HIS A 3 2.87 25.01 28.12
N SER A 4 1.93 24.76 27.25
CA SER A 4 1.58 23.40 26.84
C SER A 4 2.78 22.85 26.05
N SER A 5 3.43 21.84 26.60
CA SER A 5 4.47 21.06 25.93
C SER A 5 3.89 20.51 24.61
N PRO A 6 4.57 20.64 23.49
CA PRO A 6 4.10 20.02 22.24
C PRO A 6 4.14 18.50 22.46
N SER A 7 3.00 17.85 22.24
CA SER A 7 2.89 16.39 22.20
C SER A 7 3.88 15.86 21.16
N CYS A 8 4.90 15.14 21.61
CA CYS A 8 5.93 14.55 20.76
C CYS A 8 5.35 13.32 20.03
N THR A 9 4.42 13.56 19.10
CA THR A 9 4.05 12.56 18.10
C THR A 9 5.21 12.48 17.12
N PRO A 10 5.77 11.30 16.81
CA PRO A 10 6.84 11.20 15.82
C PRO A 10 6.36 11.83 14.50
N ARG A 11 7.07 12.82 14.02
CA ARG A 11 6.71 13.49 12.75
C ARG A 11 6.92 12.50 11.61
N LEU A 12 5.85 12.15 10.91
CA LEU A 12 5.89 11.26 9.74
C LEU A 12 6.81 11.83 8.64
N PHE A 13 6.90 13.15 8.54
CA PHE A 13 7.71 13.85 7.55
C PHE A 13 8.51 14.99 8.21
N SER A 14 9.75 15.17 7.77
CA SER A 14 10.64 16.20 8.30
C SER A 14 10.27 17.60 7.82
N HIS A 15 9.86 17.76 6.55
CA HIS A 15 9.49 19.01 5.91
C HIS A 15 8.28 18.84 5.01
N LEU A 16 7.57 19.94 4.79
CA LEU A 16 6.47 20.07 3.86
C LEU A 16 6.88 20.99 2.71
N TYR A 17 6.92 20.42 1.50
CA TYR A 17 7.08 21.19 0.27
C TYR A 17 5.72 21.42 -0.36
N ILE A 18 5.46 22.62 -0.86
CA ILE A 18 4.16 22.98 -1.44
C ILE A 18 4.38 23.66 -2.77
N GLU A 19 3.81 23.12 -3.84
CA GLU A 19 3.74 23.82 -5.11
C GLU A 19 2.96 25.13 -4.96
N LYS A 20 3.48 26.18 -5.54
CA LYS A 20 2.84 27.51 -5.52
C LYS A 20 1.39 27.45 -6.02
N ALA A 21 1.13 26.62 -7.02
CA ALA A 21 -0.20 26.44 -7.61
C ALA A 21 -1.27 25.90 -6.65
N VAL A 22 -0.87 25.21 -5.58
CA VAL A 22 -1.80 24.58 -4.62
C VAL A 22 -1.80 25.21 -3.24
N LEU A 23 -1.16 26.37 -3.05
CA LEU A 23 -1.11 27.04 -1.75
C LEU A 23 -2.49 27.34 -1.17
N ASP A 24 -3.43 27.73 -2.02
CA ASP A 24 -4.78 28.10 -1.62
C ASP A 24 -5.77 26.92 -1.62
N HIS A 25 -5.34 25.74 -2.02
CA HIS A 25 -6.20 24.56 -2.06
C HIS A 25 -6.69 24.18 -0.64
N PRO A 26 -7.99 23.87 -0.42
CA PRO A 26 -8.52 23.56 0.92
C PRO A 26 -7.77 22.45 1.64
N GLN A 27 -7.39 21.40 0.93
CA GLN A 27 -6.62 20.29 1.49
C GLN A 27 -5.22 20.72 1.92
N THR A 28 -4.56 21.58 1.14
CA THR A 28 -3.25 22.14 1.48
C THR A 28 -3.32 22.94 2.78
N ARG A 29 -4.31 23.83 2.91
CA ARG A 29 -4.52 24.63 4.13
C ARG A 29 -4.68 23.73 5.37
N ARG A 30 -5.50 22.68 5.28
CA ARG A 30 -5.68 21.70 6.36
C ARG A 30 -4.41 20.96 6.73
N ILE A 31 -3.56 20.63 5.76
CA ILE A 31 -2.29 19.94 6.01
C ILE A 31 -1.25 20.87 6.62
N ILE A 32 -1.17 22.11 6.17
CA ILE A 32 -0.25 23.13 6.69
C ILE A 32 -0.40 23.30 8.21
N GLU A 33 -1.62 23.25 8.73
CA GLU A 33 -1.91 23.38 10.18
C GLU A 33 -1.22 22.32 11.04
N LYS A 34 -0.82 21.20 10.43
CA LYS A 34 -0.14 20.08 11.11
C LYS A 34 1.39 20.19 11.09
N PHE A 35 1.95 21.22 10.46
CA PHE A 35 3.39 21.44 10.34
C PHE A 35 3.82 22.75 10.99
N ASP A 36 5.05 22.75 11.55
CA ASP A 36 5.66 24.01 11.97
C ASP A 36 6.02 24.83 10.73
N ARG A 37 5.79 26.13 10.79
CA ARG A 37 6.05 27.06 9.69
C ARG A 37 7.50 27.03 9.21
N SER A 38 8.45 26.77 10.10
CA SER A 38 9.90 26.66 9.78
C SER A 38 10.23 25.47 8.86
N ASN A 39 9.33 24.48 8.78
CA ASN A 39 9.51 23.29 7.97
C ASN A 39 8.71 23.31 6.67
N ILE A 40 8.09 24.45 6.33
CA ILE A 40 7.29 24.62 5.11
C ILE A 40 8.11 25.38 4.07
N ILE A 41 8.20 24.80 2.87
CA ILE A 41 8.98 25.33 1.76
C ILE A 41 8.09 25.39 0.51
N VAL A 42 7.94 26.59 -0.06
CA VAL A 42 7.21 26.77 -1.32
C VAL A 42 8.14 26.51 -2.50
N ILE A 43 7.66 25.74 -3.48
CA ILE A 43 8.39 25.33 -4.69
C ILE A 43 7.59 25.68 -5.94
N GLY A 44 8.26 25.72 -7.09
CA GLY A 44 7.61 25.94 -8.40
C GLY A 44 6.85 24.70 -8.85
N HIS A 45 7.52 23.54 -8.86
CA HIS A 45 6.95 22.28 -9.31
C HIS A 45 7.52 21.10 -8.49
N TYR A 46 6.70 20.07 -8.16
CA TYR A 46 7.12 18.93 -7.32
C TYR A 46 8.34 18.17 -7.87
N LYS A 47 8.51 18.13 -9.20
CA LYS A 47 9.66 17.47 -9.84
C LYS A 47 11.01 18.10 -9.50
N GLU A 48 11.06 19.38 -9.11
CA GLU A 48 12.29 20.06 -8.67
C GLU A 48 12.91 19.39 -7.43
N VAL A 49 12.05 18.77 -6.60
CA VAL A 49 12.46 18.06 -5.39
C VAL A 49 12.43 16.55 -5.60
N PHE A 50 11.37 16.03 -6.20
CA PHE A 50 11.14 14.59 -6.34
C PHE A 50 12.03 13.94 -7.40
N ASN A 51 12.25 14.63 -8.55
CA ASN A 51 13.06 14.12 -9.66
C ASN A 51 14.48 14.72 -9.71
N ARG A 52 14.93 15.34 -8.62
CA ARG A 52 16.26 15.96 -8.58
C ARG A 52 17.34 14.93 -8.90
N PRO A 53 18.30 15.22 -9.80
CA PRO A 53 19.39 14.30 -10.10
C PRO A 53 20.33 14.13 -8.90
N SER A 54 21.03 13.00 -8.86
CA SER A 54 22.06 12.67 -7.85
C SER A 54 21.58 12.71 -6.40
N GLN A 55 20.28 12.48 -6.15
CA GLN A 55 19.76 12.39 -4.79
C GLN A 55 20.04 11.00 -4.18
N SER A 56 20.25 10.97 -2.87
CA SER A 56 20.42 9.72 -2.13
C SER A 56 19.08 9.24 -1.59
N PHE A 57 18.56 8.17 -2.16
CA PHE A 57 17.34 7.52 -1.67
C PHE A 57 17.49 7.09 -0.20
N ALA A 58 18.62 6.46 0.15
CA ALA A 58 18.90 6.01 1.52
C ALA A 58 18.94 7.15 2.54
N ALA A 59 19.54 8.30 2.20
CA ALA A 59 19.52 9.47 3.09
C ALA A 59 18.10 10.05 3.24
N GLN A 60 17.30 10.03 2.18
CA GLN A 60 15.93 10.52 2.22
C GLN A 60 15.00 9.60 3.02
N SER A 61 15.21 8.29 3.01
CA SER A 61 14.36 7.33 3.73
C SER A 61 14.35 7.55 5.24
N HIS A 62 15.44 8.10 5.80
CA HIS A 62 15.55 8.45 7.22
C HIS A 62 14.85 9.78 7.59
N ALA A 63 14.61 10.65 6.61
CA ALA A 63 13.99 11.97 6.82
C ALA A 63 13.09 12.35 5.63
N LYS A 64 12.10 11.50 5.38
CA LYS A 64 11.15 11.69 4.27
C LYS A 64 10.48 13.05 4.34
N LYS A 65 10.18 13.61 3.20
CA LYS A 65 9.49 14.88 3.02
C LYS A 65 8.15 14.63 2.35
N LEU A 66 7.15 15.43 2.74
CA LEU A 66 5.87 15.47 2.04
C LEU A 66 5.90 16.61 1.03
N ILE A 67 5.42 16.34 -0.18
CA ILE A 67 5.30 17.33 -1.25
C ILE A 67 3.83 17.41 -1.63
N LEU A 68 3.20 18.56 -1.48
CA LEU A 68 1.84 18.82 -1.95
C LEU A 68 1.92 19.41 -3.35
N ALA A 69 1.20 18.80 -4.27
CA ALA A 69 1.28 19.14 -5.68
C ALA A 69 -0.09 19.06 -6.37
N HIS A 70 -0.19 19.71 -7.52
CA HIS A 70 -1.27 19.51 -8.48
C HIS A 70 -0.86 18.44 -9.49
N LYS A 71 -1.69 17.43 -9.70
CA LYS A 71 -1.44 16.43 -10.74
C LYS A 71 -2.07 16.87 -12.05
N GLU A 72 -1.23 17.08 -13.03
CA GLU A 72 -1.66 17.22 -14.42
C GLU A 72 -1.72 15.83 -15.07
N GLY A 73 -2.73 15.58 -15.90
CA GLY A 73 -2.87 14.33 -16.66
C GLY A 73 -3.59 13.20 -15.92
N LYS A 74 -3.18 11.96 -16.16
CA LYS A 74 -3.95 10.77 -15.74
C LYS A 74 -3.74 10.43 -14.26
N PHE A 75 -4.85 10.33 -13.52
CA PHE A 75 -4.91 9.73 -12.19
C PHE A 75 -5.14 8.22 -12.24
N LEU A 76 -5.91 7.77 -13.24
CA LEU A 76 -6.35 6.38 -13.36
C LEU A 76 -5.54 5.65 -14.44
N HIS A 77 -5.14 4.45 -14.11
CA HIS A 77 -4.40 3.57 -15.00
C HIS A 77 -5.05 2.19 -14.98
N GLU A 78 -4.95 1.46 -16.08
CA GLU A 78 -5.39 0.07 -16.14
C GLU A 78 -4.58 -0.78 -15.15
N GLY A 79 -5.24 -1.72 -14.48
CA GLY A 79 -4.61 -2.65 -13.58
C GLY A 79 -3.55 -3.47 -14.30
N SER A 80 -2.46 -3.75 -13.60
CA SER A 80 -1.40 -4.60 -14.14
C SER A 80 -1.94 -6.00 -14.45
N PRO A 81 -1.52 -6.63 -15.56
CA PRO A 81 -1.85 -8.03 -15.84
C PRO A 81 -1.30 -9.00 -14.77
N TYR A 82 -0.40 -8.51 -13.91
CA TYR A 82 0.15 -9.24 -12.76
C TYR A 82 -0.60 -8.97 -11.45
N SER A 83 -1.74 -8.30 -11.50
CA SER A 83 -2.62 -8.03 -10.36
C SER A 83 -3.99 -8.66 -10.62
N ASP A 84 -4.59 -9.23 -9.56
CA ASP A 84 -5.93 -9.81 -9.65
C ASP A 84 -7.00 -8.70 -9.67
N GLY A 85 -7.87 -8.72 -10.68
CA GLY A 85 -9.06 -7.87 -10.76
C GLY A 85 -10.26 -8.41 -9.98
N PHE A 86 -10.10 -9.54 -9.28
CA PHE A 86 -11.11 -10.18 -8.41
C PHE A 86 -12.46 -10.44 -9.08
N GLY A 87 -12.45 -10.65 -10.40
CA GLY A 87 -13.64 -10.94 -11.19
C GLY A 87 -14.44 -9.71 -11.61
N HIS A 88 -13.99 -8.51 -11.31
CA HIS A 88 -14.61 -7.27 -11.78
C HIS A 88 -14.37 -7.07 -13.28
N ARG A 89 -15.35 -6.49 -13.97
CA ARG A 89 -15.30 -6.27 -15.43
C ARG A 89 -14.16 -5.33 -15.84
N GLN A 90 -13.87 -4.35 -14.99
CA GLN A 90 -12.77 -3.43 -15.18
C GLN A 90 -11.96 -3.29 -13.89
N PHE A 91 -10.65 -3.34 -14.03
CA PHE A 91 -9.72 -3.09 -12.91
C PHE A 91 -8.84 -1.89 -13.23
N LEU A 92 -8.92 -0.88 -12.38
CA LEU A 92 -8.11 0.33 -12.45
C LEU A 92 -7.30 0.51 -11.16
N TYR A 93 -6.20 1.24 -11.22
CA TYR A 93 -5.57 1.78 -10.03
C TYR A 93 -5.47 3.30 -10.09
N ALA A 94 -5.55 3.92 -8.92
CA ALA A 94 -5.44 5.36 -8.79
C ALA A 94 -4.06 5.77 -8.27
N SER A 95 -3.41 6.68 -8.98
CA SER A 95 -2.12 7.26 -8.59
C SER A 95 -2.32 8.68 -8.07
N SER A 96 -2.94 8.81 -6.90
CA SER A 96 -3.17 10.09 -6.21
C SER A 96 -2.07 10.46 -5.21
N VAL A 97 -1.20 9.51 -4.90
CA VAL A 97 -0.01 9.69 -4.07
C VAL A 97 1.14 8.91 -4.72
N MET A 98 2.33 9.47 -4.77
CA MET A 98 3.55 8.79 -5.22
C MET A 98 4.51 8.61 -4.06
N GLY A 99 5.05 7.39 -3.91
CA GLY A 99 5.93 7.03 -2.81
C GLY A 99 5.17 6.61 -1.56
N CYS A 100 5.84 5.86 -0.69
CA CYS A 100 5.25 5.25 0.49
C CYS A 100 5.96 5.73 1.77
N LEU A 101 5.20 5.83 2.87
CA LEU A 101 5.76 6.12 4.18
C LEU A 101 6.71 5.01 4.64
N TYR A 102 6.40 3.77 4.28
CA TYR A 102 7.19 2.58 4.63
C TYR A 102 8.43 2.42 3.73
N ASP A 103 9.35 1.57 4.16
CA ASP A 103 10.65 1.37 3.51
C ASP A 103 11.00 -0.12 3.38
N CYS A 104 10.08 -0.89 2.75
CA CYS A 104 10.27 -2.34 2.57
C CYS A 104 11.34 -2.64 1.52
N ASP A 105 12.29 -3.53 1.83
CA ASP A 105 13.42 -3.90 0.96
C ASP A 105 13.01 -4.49 -0.40
N TYR A 106 11.82 -5.06 -0.47
CA TYR A 106 11.28 -5.69 -1.67
C TYR A 106 10.25 -4.81 -2.41
N CYS A 107 10.16 -3.51 -2.06
CA CYS A 107 9.14 -2.64 -2.63
C CYS A 107 9.53 -2.16 -4.03
N TYR A 108 8.69 -2.46 -5.03
CA TYR A 108 8.92 -2.02 -6.41
C TYR A 108 8.93 -0.50 -6.58
N LEU A 109 8.29 0.25 -5.67
CA LEU A 109 8.29 1.72 -5.70
C LEU A 109 9.70 2.30 -5.60
N GLN A 110 10.63 1.61 -4.92
CA GLN A 110 12.03 2.01 -4.86
C GLN A 110 12.74 1.86 -6.21
N GLY A 111 12.29 0.91 -7.05
CA GLY A 111 12.76 0.77 -8.42
C GLY A 111 12.06 1.69 -9.42
N LEU A 112 10.87 2.17 -9.07
CA LEU A 112 10.01 3.01 -9.90
C LEU A 112 10.32 4.50 -9.73
N TYR A 113 10.48 4.95 -8.48
CA TYR A 113 10.67 6.36 -8.16
C TYR A 113 12.11 6.71 -7.83
N PRO A 114 12.61 7.88 -8.28
CA PRO A 114 13.99 8.30 -8.01
C PRO A 114 14.17 8.88 -6.59
N SER A 115 13.10 9.02 -5.82
CA SER A 115 13.08 9.66 -4.50
C SER A 115 12.31 8.82 -3.48
N ALA A 116 12.78 8.82 -2.22
CA ALA A 116 12.05 8.26 -1.08
C ALA A 116 11.00 9.22 -0.50
N ASN A 117 10.91 10.45 -0.98
CA ASN A 117 9.90 11.41 -0.56
C ASN A 117 8.50 11.00 -1.05
N THR A 118 7.47 11.55 -0.43
CA THR A 118 6.07 11.30 -0.82
C THR A 118 5.48 12.53 -1.48
N VAL A 119 4.85 12.36 -2.64
CA VAL A 119 4.07 13.40 -3.31
C VAL A 119 2.59 13.09 -3.11
N LEU A 120 1.87 14.01 -2.50
CA LEU A 120 0.42 13.98 -2.34
C LEU A 120 -0.21 14.98 -3.32
N PHE A 121 -0.95 14.48 -4.28
CA PHE A 121 -1.72 15.31 -5.18
C PHE A 121 -3.02 15.73 -4.51
N VAL A 122 -3.22 17.04 -4.38
CA VAL A 122 -4.34 17.59 -3.60
C VAL A 122 -5.65 17.68 -4.39
N ASN A 123 -5.58 17.67 -5.73
CA ASN A 123 -6.72 17.75 -6.65
C ASN A 123 -7.33 16.37 -6.93
N LEU A 124 -7.80 15.68 -5.88
CA LEU A 124 -8.39 14.33 -6.00
C LEU A 124 -9.72 14.34 -6.76
N GLU A 125 -10.40 15.46 -6.81
CA GLU A 125 -11.63 15.68 -7.60
C GLU A 125 -11.42 15.42 -9.10
N ASP A 126 -10.23 15.66 -9.62
CA ASP A 126 -9.90 15.35 -11.01
C ASP A 126 -9.80 13.83 -11.24
N ALA A 127 -9.37 13.05 -10.25
CA ALA A 127 -9.41 11.60 -10.30
C ALA A 127 -10.86 11.09 -10.36
N PHE A 128 -11.74 11.68 -9.56
CA PHE A 128 -13.17 11.35 -9.59
C PHE A 128 -13.83 11.70 -10.92
N ALA A 129 -13.52 12.87 -11.48
CA ALA A 129 -14.01 13.27 -12.80
C ALA A 129 -13.54 12.30 -13.90
N GLN A 130 -12.27 11.85 -13.86
CA GLN A 130 -11.74 10.84 -14.77
C GLN A 130 -12.40 9.46 -14.60
N LEU A 131 -12.87 9.12 -13.39
CA LEU A 131 -13.48 7.83 -13.10
C LEU A 131 -14.94 7.75 -13.58
N LEU A 132 -15.69 8.85 -13.62
CA LEU A 132 -17.11 8.86 -13.99
C LEU A 132 -17.44 8.10 -15.27
N PRO A 133 -16.70 8.24 -16.38
CA PRO A 133 -16.99 7.49 -17.63
C PRO A 133 -16.86 5.97 -17.49
N HIS A 134 -16.10 5.49 -16.50
CA HIS A 134 -15.87 4.06 -16.23
C HIS A 134 -16.98 3.41 -15.40
N LEU A 135 -17.85 4.20 -14.78
CA LEU A 135 -18.87 3.71 -13.84
C LEU A 135 -20.17 3.25 -14.50
N GLY A 136 -20.20 3.13 -15.83
CA GLY A 136 -21.30 2.51 -16.58
C GLY A 136 -21.40 0.99 -16.36
N HIS A 137 -20.39 0.37 -15.73
CA HIS A 137 -20.33 -1.06 -15.43
C HIS A 137 -19.49 -1.29 -14.16
N ASP A 138 -19.44 -2.54 -13.71
CA ASP A 138 -18.72 -2.99 -12.54
C ASP A 138 -17.22 -2.69 -12.66
N THR A 139 -16.71 -1.78 -11.81
CA THR A 139 -15.34 -1.27 -11.86
C THR A 139 -14.70 -1.34 -10.49
N LEU A 140 -13.57 -2.03 -10.40
CA LEU A 140 -12.70 -2.04 -9.23
C LEU A 140 -11.61 -0.98 -9.36
N VAL A 141 -11.41 -0.18 -8.31
CA VAL A 141 -10.29 0.75 -8.21
C VAL A 141 -9.42 0.42 -7.00
N ALA A 142 -8.15 0.09 -7.24
CA ALA A 142 -7.13 -0.01 -6.19
C ALA A 142 -6.57 1.39 -5.90
N THR A 143 -6.77 1.88 -4.68
CA THR A 143 -6.36 3.25 -4.30
C THR A 143 -4.97 3.33 -3.70
N SER A 144 -4.38 2.20 -3.32
CA SER A 144 -3.09 2.09 -2.62
C SER A 144 -2.00 1.44 -3.49
N TYR A 145 -2.05 1.61 -4.82
CA TYR A 145 -1.09 0.96 -5.71
C TYR A 145 0.32 1.59 -5.59
N ASP A 146 0.41 2.91 -5.61
CA ASP A 146 1.67 3.68 -5.57
C ASP A 146 2.06 4.16 -4.16
N THR A 147 1.35 3.69 -3.13
CA THR A 147 1.51 4.14 -1.74
C THR A 147 0.79 3.18 -0.77
N ASP A 148 0.80 3.51 0.52
CA ASP A 148 -0.14 3.02 1.52
C ASP A 148 -1.02 4.20 1.97
N THR A 149 -2.21 4.33 1.39
CA THR A 149 -3.11 5.46 1.65
C THR A 149 -3.58 5.52 3.09
N LEU A 150 -3.79 4.36 3.74
CA LEU A 150 -4.25 4.30 5.13
C LEU A 150 -3.14 4.72 6.10
N ALA A 151 -1.87 4.49 5.76
CA ALA A 151 -0.74 4.93 6.58
C ALA A 151 -0.66 6.46 6.74
N ILE A 152 -1.09 7.20 5.71
CA ILE A 152 -1.07 8.67 5.70
C ILE A 152 -2.48 9.28 5.85
N GLU A 153 -3.52 8.48 6.10
CA GLU A 153 -4.92 8.93 6.11
C GLU A 153 -5.18 10.06 7.10
N SER A 154 -4.60 9.98 8.30
CA SER A 154 -4.73 11.04 9.31
C SER A 154 -4.24 12.41 8.82
N LEU A 155 -3.36 12.42 7.82
CA LEU A 155 -2.80 13.61 7.19
C LEU A 155 -3.53 13.94 5.89
N SER A 156 -3.65 12.96 4.97
CA SER A 156 -4.21 13.15 3.63
C SER A 156 -5.74 13.24 3.61
N GLY A 157 -6.45 12.40 4.36
CA GLY A 157 -7.90 12.27 4.29
C GLY A 157 -8.42 11.75 2.94
N GLN A 158 -7.55 11.21 2.08
CA GLN A 158 -7.92 10.76 0.75
C GLN A 158 -8.73 9.47 0.78
N THR A 159 -8.44 8.56 1.71
CA THR A 159 -9.24 7.33 1.87
C THR A 159 -10.70 7.66 2.16
N ARG A 160 -10.97 8.60 3.07
CA ARG A 160 -12.34 9.07 3.36
C ARG A 160 -13.03 9.68 2.15
N GLN A 161 -12.30 10.42 1.32
CA GLN A 161 -12.85 11.00 0.09
C GLN A 161 -13.22 9.90 -0.92
N TRP A 162 -12.37 8.88 -1.10
CA TRP A 162 -12.68 7.71 -1.92
C TRP A 162 -13.91 6.95 -1.42
N LEU A 163 -14.02 6.73 -0.10
CA LEU A 163 -15.17 6.06 0.52
C LEU A 163 -16.46 6.84 0.25
N SER A 164 -16.46 8.16 0.50
CA SER A 164 -17.61 9.02 0.24
C SER A 164 -17.99 9.06 -1.25
N PHE A 165 -17.01 9.00 -2.15
CA PHE A 165 -17.27 8.91 -3.58
C PHE A 165 -17.93 7.56 -3.94
N ALA A 166 -17.45 6.45 -3.39
CA ALA A 166 -17.99 5.11 -3.63
C ALA A 166 -19.44 4.94 -3.11
N GLU A 167 -19.81 5.62 -2.03
CA GLU A 167 -21.20 5.60 -1.53
C GLU A 167 -22.20 6.04 -2.59
N ARG A 168 -21.85 7.03 -3.41
CA ARG A 168 -22.72 7.63 -4.43
C ARG A 168 -22.70 6.89 -5.78
N HIS A 169 -21.79 5.91 -5.94
CA HIS A 169 -21.59 5.22 -7.22
C HIS A 169 -21.69 3.70 -7.03
N PRO A 170 -22.88 3.08 -7.31
CA PRO A 170 -23.13 1.67 -7.00
C PRO A 170 -22.27 0.68 -7.78
N ASN A 171 -21.74 1.06 -8.94
CA ASN A 171 -20.86 0.22 -9.76
C ASN A 171 -19.37 0.35 -9.38
N LEU A 172 -19.04 1.21 -8.40
CA LEU A 172 -17.67 1.39 -7.94
C LEU A 172 -17.37 0.46 -6.77
N HIS A 173 -16.34 -0.36 -6.95
CA HIS A 173 -15.70 -1.15 -5.90
C HIS A 173 -14.33 -0.57 -5.59
N LEU A 174 -13.93 -0.59 -4.32
CA LEU A 174 -12.62 -0.10 -3.89
C LEU A 174 -11.82 -1.22 -3.22
N GLU A 175 -10.54 -1.28 -3.54
CA GLU A 175 -9.55 -1.99 -2.74
C GLU A 175 -8.61 -0.97 -2.09
N ILE A 176 -8.48 -1.07 -0.76
CA ILE A 176 -7.53 -0.29 0.03
C ILE A 176 -6.55 -1.27 0.65
N ARG A 177 -5.42 -1.50 -0.04
CA ARG A 177 -4.37 -2.39 0.44
C ARG A 177 -3.42 -1.67 1.37
N THR A 178 -3.10 -2.27 2.51
CA THR A 178 -2.36 -1.59 3.58
C THR A 178 -1.50 -2.54 4.42
N LYS A 179 -0.42 -2.00 4.98
CA LYS A 179 0.33 -2.56 6.11
C LYS A 179 0.10 -1.75 7.39
N SER A 180 -0.75 -0.73 7.32
CA SER A 180 -0.96 0.22 8.41
C SER A 180 -1.78 -0.36 9.56
N ALA A 181 -1.46 0.04 10.79
CA ALA A 181 -2.29 -0.17 11.96
C ALA A 181 -3.32 0.98 12.18
N ASN A 182 -3.47 1.90 11.22
CA ASN A 182 -4.26 3.13 11.39
C ASN A 182 -5.76 2.96 11.05
N PHE A 183 -6.36 1.83 11.39
CA PHE A 183 -7.82 1.64 11.21
C PHE A 183 -8.63 2.67 12.01
N ARG A 184 -8.07 3.20 13.11
CA ARG A 184 -8.71 4.27 13.89
C ARG A 184 -9.19 5.45 13.04
N SER A 185 -8.50 5.76 11.95
CA SER A 185 -8.89 6.83 11.03
C SER A 185 -10.21 6.56 10.30
N LEU A 186 -10.67 5.31 10.24
CA LEU A 186 -11.91 4.90 9.57
C LEU A 186 -13.01 4.43 10.53
N ARG A 187 -12.71 4.30 11.82
CA ARG A 187 -13.58 3.66 12.83
C ARG A 187 -15.02 4.23 12.87
N GLU A 188 -15.16 5.52 12.65
CA GLU A 188 -16.46 6.24 12.73
C GLU A 188 -17.25 6.19 11.42
N LEU A 189 -16.69 5.59 10.36
CA LEU A 189 -17.35 5.51 9.06
C LEU A 189 -18.23 4.27 9.00
N VAL A 190 -19.35 4.40 8.31
CA VAL A 190 -20.24 3.26 8.03
C VAL A 190 -19.57 2.36 6.98
N PRO A 191 -19.47 1.04 7.23
CA PRO A 191 -18.90 0.12 6.27
C PRO A 191 -19.70 0.08 4.96
N ASN A 192 -18.99 0.17 3.84
CA ASN A 192 -19.58 0.01 2.51
C ASN A 192 -19.23 -1.39 1.97
N PRO A 193 -20.22 -2.25 1.62
CA PRO A 193 -19.98 -3.61 1.17
C PRO A 193 -19.18 -3.73 -0.14
N ARG A 194 -19.05 -2.64 -0.88
CA ARG A 194 -18.24 -2.55 -2.10
C ARG A 194 -16.79 -2.12 -1.82
N VAL A 195 -16.43 -1.93 -0.57
CA VAL A 195 -15.07 -1.57 -0.17
C VAL A 195 -14.41 -2.74 0.53
N THR A 196 -13.25 -3.16 0.02
CA THR A 196 -12.42 -4.19 0.64
C THR A 196 -11.19 -3.54 1.25
N LEU A 197 -11.03 -3.68 2.56
CA LEU A 197 -9.80 -3.35 3.26
C LEU A 197 -8.87 -4.57 3.22
N ALA A 198 -7.70 -4.44 2.62
CA ALA A 198 -6.81 -5.56 2.35
C ALA A 198 -5.50 -5.41 3.14
N TRP A 199 -5.36 -6.16 4.27
CA TRP A 199 -4.15 -6.13 5.08
C TRP A 199 -3.07 -7.07 4.54
N THR A 200 -1.90 -6.53 4.22
CA THR A 200 -0.71 -7.33 3.95
C THR A 200 -0.07 -7.74 5.27
N LEU A 201 0.06 -9.05 5.45
CA LEU A 201 0.62 -9.70 6.63
C LEU A 201 1.87 -10.49 6.24
N SER A 202 2.87 -10.44 7.10
CA SER A 202 4.12 -11.19 6.98
C SER A 202 4.52 -11.71 8.36
N PRO A 203 5.28 -12.81 8.47
CA PRO A 203 5.85 -13.24 9.74
C PRO A 203 6.62 -12.11 10.42
N GLN A 204 6.58 -12.02 11.75
CA GLN A 204 7.26 -10.94 12.49
C GLN A 204 8.75 -10.85 12.14
N ALA A 205 9.43 -12.00 11.98
CA ALA A 205 10.84 -12.03 11.58
C ALA A 205 11.08 -11.43 10.17
N ILE A 206 10.15 -11.60 9.25
CA ILE A 206 10.18 -10.98 7.90
C ILE A 206 9.94 -9.47 7.99
N ILE A 207 9.00 -9.05 8.85
CA ILE A 207 8.75 -7.63 9.09
C ILE A 207 10.00 -6.93 9.63
N GLU A 208 10.63 -7.49 10.66
CA GLU A 208 11.82 -6.92 11.29
C GLU A 208 13.00 -6.84 10.33
N ARG A 209 13.16 -7.86 9.48
CA ARG A 209 14.29 -7.94 8.55
C ARG A 209 14.11 -7.09 7.30
N TYR A 210 12.91 -7.00 6.72
CA TYR A 210 12.69 -6.46 5.39
C TYR A 210 11.61 -5.38 5.25
N GLU A 211 10.77 -5.16 6.28
CA GLU A 211 9.67 -4.19 6.18
C GLU A 211 9.89 -3.00 7.13
N HIS A 212 10.95 -2.24 6.85
CA HIS A 212 11.35 -1.12 7.71
C HIS A 212 10.27 -0.04 7.83
N ALA A 213 10.15 0.53 9.02
CA ALA A 213 9.17 1.56 9.39
C ALA A 213 7.69 1.11 9.28
N THR A 214 7.42 -0.18 9.12
CA THR A 214 6.05 -0.70 9.14
C THR A 214 5.62 -1.11 10.56
N PRO A 215 4.31 -1.17 10.85
CA PRO A 215 3.80 -1.73 12.09
C PRO A 215 4.13 -3.23 12.24
N SER A 216 4.21 -3.71 13.48
CA SER A 216 4.36 -5.13 13.81
C SER A 216 3.18 -5.96 13.30
N LEU A 217 3.37 -7.28 13.19
CA LEU A 217 2.31 -8.23 12.85
C LEU A 217 1.11 -8.08 13.81
N GLU A 218 1.37 -8.03 15.11
CA GLU A 218 0.33 -7.84 16.14
C GLU A 218 -0.51 -6.59 15.89
N SER A 219 0.14 -5.46 15.60
CA SER A 219 -0.54 -4.19 15.32
C SER A 219 -1.40 -4.25 14.06
N ARG A 220 -0.93 -4.93 13.02
CA ARG A 220 -1.69 -5.13 11.77
C ARG A 220 -2.88 -6.06 11.99
N LEU A 221 -2.69 -7.17 12.70
CA LEU A 221 -3.77 -8.11 13.05
C LEU A 221 -4.84 -7.43 13.90
N LYS A 222 -4.42 -6.64 14.91
CA LYS A 222 -5.37 -5.86 15.69
C LYS A 222 -6.18 -4.90 14.83
N ALA A 223 -5.55 -4.18 13.90
CA ALA A 223 -6.25 -3.26 13.00
C ALA A 223 -7.23 -3.99 12.06
N ALA A 224 -6.84 -5.16 11.53
CA ALA A 224 -7.69 -5.99 10.71
C ALA A 224 -8.89 -6.53 11.52
N LYS A 225 -8.65 -6.97 12.75
CA LYS A 225 -9.70 -7.42 13.67
C LYS A 225 -10.69 -6.30 14.01
N ASP A 226 -10.17 -5.13 14.39
CA ASP A 226 -11.00 -3.93 14.67
C ASP A 226 -11.88 -3.58 13.45
N ALA A 227 -11.37 -3.79 12.21
CA ALA A 227 -12.13 -3.54 10.99
C ALA A 227 -13.23 -4.58 10.75
N VAL A 228 -12.93 -5.86 10.98
CA VAL A 228 -13.92 -6.96 10.92
C VAL A 228 -15.04 -6.70 11.92
N GLU A 229 -14.69 -6.42 13.18
CA GLU A 229 -15.66 -6.14 14.25
C GLU A 229 -16.53 -4.92 13.94
N ALA A 230 -15.99 -3.94 13.21
CA ALA A 230 -16.75 -2.79 12.73
C ALA A 230 -17.61 -3.07 11.49
N GLY A 231 -17.60 -4.31 10.96
CA GLY A 231 -18.41 -4.74 9.82
C GLY A 231 -17.80 -4.48 8.44
N TRP A 232 -16.51 -4.12 8.35
CA TRP A 232 -15.84 -3.96 7.07
C TRP A 232 -15.52 -5.31 6.42
N LYS A 233 -15.56 -5.33 5.09
CA LYS A 233 -15.11 -6.44 4.28
C LYS A 233 -13.57 -6.48 4.30
N VAL A 234 -13.00 -7.51 4.94
CA VAL A 234 -11.56 -7.63 5.14
C VAL A 234 -10.98 -8.75 4.30
N ARG A 235 -9.92 -8.45 3.55
CA ARG A 235 -9.04 -9.43 2.89
C ARG A 235 -7.70 -9.46 3.59
N LEU A 236 -7.18 -10.66 3.81
CA LEU A 236 -5.81 -10.84 4.30
C LEU A 236 -4.90 -11.23 3.13
N CYS A 237 -3.72 -10.64 3.07
CA CYS A 237 -2.80 -10.83 1.97
C CYS A 237 -1.44 -11.29 2.50
N ILE A 238 -1.10 -12.55 2.28
CA ILE A 238 0.26 -13.09 2.44
C ILE A 238 0.93 -12.99 1.06
N ASP A 239 1.25 -11.77 0.66
CA ASP A 239 1.73 -11.43 -0.69
C ASP A 239 2.54 -10.11 -0.64
N PRO A 240 3.86 -10.15 -0.90
CA PRO A 240 4.60 -11.34 -1.33
C PRO A 240 5.08 -12.22 -0.16
N VAL A 241 5.14 -13.52 -0.40
CA VAL A 241 5.93 -14.44 0.42
C VAL A 241 7.40 -14.23 0.09
N ILE A 242 8.22 -14.06 1.13
CA ILE A 242 9.66 -13.94 0.99
C ILE A 242 10.29 -15.29 1.35
N HIS A 243 10.90 -15.94 0.35
CA HIS A 243 11.57 -17.22 0.54
C HIS A 243 12.90 -17.03 1.27
N THR A 244 12.98 -17.57 2.46
CA THR A 244 14.16 -17.55 3.34
C THR A 244 14.34 -18.93 3.97
N GLU A 245 15.45 -19.15 4.64
CA GLU A 245 15.63 -20.35 5.46
C GLU A 245 14.50 -20.44 6.50
N GLY A 246 13.89 -21.63 6.63
CA GLY A 246 12.77 -21.87 7.54
C GLY A 246 11.44 -21.24 7.13
N PHE A 247 11.27 -20.81 5.87
CA PHE A 247 10.05 -20.12 5.40
C PHE A 247 8.78 -20.94 5.67
N GLU A 248 8.83 -22.25 5.55
CA GLU A 248 7.67 -23.14 5.80
C GLU A 248 7.11 -22.93 7.20
N THR A 249 7.98 -23.05 8.23
CA THR A 249 7.59 -22.84 9.61
C THR A 249 7.11 -21.40 9.83
N LEU A 250 7.86 -20.41 9.36
CA LEU A 250 7.52 -19.00 9.53
C LEU A 250 6.10 -18.67 9.01
N TYR A 251 5.77 -19.17 7.81
CA TYR A 251 4.50 -18.81 7.18
C TYR A 251 3.35 -19.70 7.62
N THR A 252 3.59 -20.95 8.01
CA THR A 252 2.55 -21.81 8.64
C THR A 252 2.19 -21.28 10.02
N ASP A 253 3.16 -20.85 10.83
CA ASP A 253 2.92 -20.21 12.12
C ASP A 253 2.20 -18.86 11.97
N LEU A 254 2.50 -18.11 10.89
CA LEU A 254 1.75 -16.89 10.56
C LEU A 254 0.26 -17.20 10.35
N ILE A 255 -0.06 -18.24 9.57
CA ILE A 255 -1.46 -18.64 9.29
C ILE A 255 -2.15 -19.06 10.59
N ASP A 256 -1.49 -19.85 11.47
CA ASP A 256 -2.01 -20.19 12.79
C ASP A 256 -2.28 -18.95 13.64
N THR A 257 -1.33 -17.99 13.66
CA THR A 257 -1.45 -16.74 14.40
C THR A 257 -2.62 -15.87 13.90
N ILE A 258 -2.81 -15.82 12.58
CA ILE A 258 -3.94 -15.11 11.97
C ILE A 258 -5.27 -15.68 12.48
N PHE A 259 -5.47 -16.99 12.36
CA PHE A 259 -6.74 -17.63 12.69
C PHE A 259 -6.92 -17.93 14.19
N ALA A 260 -5.87 -17.79 15.00
CA ALA A 260 -6.01 -17.67 16.45
C ALA A 260 -6.54 -16.27 16.87
N SER A 261 -6.33 -15.24 16.02
CA SER A 261 -6.72 -13.85 16.31
C SER A 261 -8.05 -13.44 15.68
N LEU A 262 -8.42 -14.05 14.54
CA LEU A 262 -9.56 -13.73 13.70
C LEU A 262 -10.39 -14.99 13.45
N ASP A 263 -11.71 -14.88 13.60
CA ASP A 263 -12.61 -15.94 13.17
C ASP A 263 -12.50 -16.13 11.65
N PRO A 264 -12.20 -17.36 11.16
CA PRO A 264 -12.14 -17.66 9.74
C PRO A 264 -13.39 -17.24 8.95
N GLU A 265 -14.58 -17.37 9.55
CA GLU A 265 -15.84 -16.99 8.89
C GLU A 265 -15.96 -15.47 8.69
N SER A 266 -15.29 -14.67 9.50
CA SER A 266 -15.29 -13.22 9.42
C SER A 266 -14.34 -12.65 8.34
N VAL A 267 -13.39 -13.46 7.87
CA VAL A 267 -12.43 -13.08 6.83
C VAL A 267 -13.04 -13.26 5.46
N HIS A 268 -13.17 -12.18 4.69
CA HIS A 268 -13.78 -12.25 3.37
C HIS A 268 -12.97 -13.11 2.40
N GLN A 269 -11.66 -12.89 2.31
CA GLN A 269 -10.73 -13.60 1.42
C GLN A 269 -9.31 -13.65 2.02
N LEU A 270 -8.56 -14.69 1.64
CA LEU A 270 -7.12 -14.79 1.83
C LEU A 270 -6.44 -14.79 0.46
N THR A 271 -5.45 -13.91 0.27
CA THR A 271 -4.62 -13.87 -0.94
C THR A 271 -3.23 -14.39 -0.62
N LEU A 272 -2.75 -15.34 -1.41
CA LEU A 272 -1.41 -15.93 -1.31
C LEU A 272 -0.63 -15.63 -2.58
N GLY A 273 0.59 -15.12 -2.45
CA GLY A 273 1.43 -14.83 -3.61
C GLY A 273 2.91 -14.82 -3.30
N SER A 274 3.72 -15.39 -4.20
CA SER A 274 5.17 -15.33 -4.13
C SER A 274 5.69 -13.97 -4.61
N PHE A 275 6.97 -13.67 -4.31
CA PHE A 275 7.62 -12.45 -4.80
C PHE A 275 7.66 -12.42 -6.33
N ARG A 276 7.29 -11.25 -6.87
CA ARG A 276 7.36 -10.93 -8.29
C ARG A 276 7.61 -9.44 -8.50
N MET A 277 8.49 -9.11 -9.41
CA MET A 277 8.83 -7.71 -9.72
C MET A 277 9.29 -7.60 -11.18
N SER A 278 8.96 -6.51 -11.88
CA SER A 278 9.52 -6.29 -13.21
C SER A 278 11.05 -6.26 -13.16
N GLN A 279 11.71 -6.85 -14.17
CA GLN A 279 13.16 -6.91 -14.23
C GLN A 279 13.80 -5.52 -14.15
N ASN A 280 13.16 -4.50 -14.73
CA ASN A 280 13.66 -3.14 -14.71
C ASN A 280 13.62 -2.54 -13.31
N HIS A 281 12.52 -2.74 -12.56
CA HIS A 281 12.42 -2.29 -11.17
C HIS A 281 13.40 -3.02 -10.27
N LEU A 282 13.59 -4.33 -10.47
CA LEU A 282 14.58 -5.10 -9.71
C LEU A 282 16.02 -4.62 -9.97
N ARG A 283 16.37 -4.30 -11.23
CA ARG A 283 17.69 -3.71 -11.56
C ARG A 283 17.90 -2.37 -10.85
N SER A 284 16.86 -1.54 -10.79
CA SER A 284 16.93 -0.25 -10.07
C SER A 284 17.03 -0.46 -8.56
N LEU A 285 16.25 -1.39 -8.00
CA LEU A 285 16.27 -1.74 -6.58
C LEU A 285 17.67 -2.23 -6.14
N LYS A 286 18.32 -3.08 -6.92
CA LYS A 286 19.70 -3.57 -6.66
C LYS A 286 20.75 -2.45 -6.54
N LYS A 287 20.49 -1.29 -7.16
CA LYS A 287 21.37 -0.11 -7.03
C LYS A 287 21.16 0.64 -5.72
N LEU A 288 19.98 0.53 -5.14
CA LEU A 288 19.57 1.26 -3.93
C LEU A 288 19.71 0.44 -2.66
N ARG A 289 19.51 -0.87 -2.76
CA ARG A 289 19.46 -1.79 -1.62
C ARG A 289 20.47 -2.92 -1.76
N ARG A 290 21.16 -3.22 -0.66
CA ARG A 290 21.98 -4.42 -0.50
C ARG A 290 21.24 -5.39 0.44
N SER A 291 20.14 -5.93 -0.03
CA SER A 291 19.32 -6.91 0.66
C SER A 291 19.36 -8.24 -0.07
N ASP A 292 19.40 -9.34 0.66
CA ASP A 292 19.33 -10.69 0.08
C ASP A 292 18.05 -10.90 -0.75
N VAL A 293 16.95 -10.26 -0.39
CA VAL A 293 15.74 -10.26 -1.23
C VAL A 293 16.02 -9.61 -2.60
N ALA A 294 16.71 -8.47 -2.66
CA ALA A 294 17.04 -7.83 -3.93
C ALA A 294 17.98 -8.67 -4.78
N PHE A 295 18.89 -9.43 -4.17
CA PHE A 295 19.93 -10.22 -4.84
C PHE A 295 19.62 -11.72 -4.89
N TYR A 296 18.43 -12.15 -4.50
CA TYR A 296 18.00 -13.54 -4.67
C TYR A 296 18.16 -13.97 -6.14
N PRO A 297 18.54 -15.22 -6.45
CA PRO A 297 18.70 -15.71 -7.81
C PRO A 297 17.36 -15.97 -8.51
N TYR A 298 16.63 -14.90 -8.79
CA TYR A 298 15.35 -14.94 -9.47
C TYR A 298 15.50 -15.42 -10.92
N GLU A 299 14.51 -16.15 -11.40
CA GLU A 299 14.29 -16.37 -12.83
C GLU A 299 13.54 -15.21 -13.43
N VAL A 300 13.85 -14.87 -14.68
CA VAL A 300 13.11 -13.85 -15.43
C VAL A 300 12.25 -14.54 -16.47
N ARG A 301 10.93 -14.40 -16.32
CA ARG A 301 9.92 -14.90 -17.25
C ARG A 301 9.01 -13.76 -17.65
N ASP A 302 8.90 -13.48 -18.96
CA ASP A 302 8.12 -12.35 -19.53
C ASP A 302 8.38 -11.02 -18.80
N GLU A 303 9.66 -10.65 -18.72
CA GLU A 303 10.13 -9.41 -18.06
C GLU A 303 9.88 -9.34 -16.54
N MET A 304 9.32 -10.39 -15.93
CA MET A 304 9.11 -10.49 -14.49
C MET A 304 10.17 -11.37 -13.85
N ALA A 305 10.83 -10.85 -12.83
CA ALA A 305 11.67 -11.61 -11.92
C ALA A 305 10.77 -12.28 -10.87
N THR A 306 10.84 -13.61 -10.80
CA THR A 306 10.09 -14.46 -9.87
C THR A 306 11.02 -15.50 -9.27
N TYR A 307 10.60 -16.22 -8.26
CA TYR A 307 11.33 -17.39 -7.82
C TYR A 307 11.39 -18.46 -8.92
N PRO A 308 12.38 -19.36 -8.92
CA PRO A 308 12.36 -20.57 -9.75
C PRO A 308 11.03 -21.31 -9.58
N GLN A 309 10.52 -21.86 -10.67
CA GLN A 309 9.18 -22.47 -10.71
C GLN A 309 8.94 -23.51 -9.61
N ALA A 310 9.94 -24.36 -9.33
CA ALA A 310 9.83 -25.37 -8.26
C ALA A 310 9.65 -24.73 -6.87
N ILE A 311 10.30 -23.59 -6.62
CA ILE A 311 10.18 -22.83 -5.37
C ILE A 311 8.81 -22.15 -5.29
N GLU A 312 8.33 -21.55 -6.37
CA GLU A 312 6.97 -20.95 -6.39
C GLU A 312 5.89 -21.99 -6.12
N GLN A 313 5.98 -23.15 -6.76
CA GLN A 313 5.03 -24.26 -6.55
C GLN A 313 5.09 -24.74 -5.11
N HIS A 314 6.26 -24.97 -4.56
CA HIS A 314 6.42 -25.39 -3.18
C HIS A 314 5.88 -24.40 -2.17
N ILE A 315 6.14 -23.10 -2.36
CA ILE A 315 5.55 -22.04 -1.53
C ILE A 315 4.03 -22.13 -1.52
N LEU A 316 3.42 -22.24 -2.70
CA LEU A 316 1.96 -22.28 -2.81
C LEU A 316 1.39 -23.57 -2.22
N GLU A 317 2.01 -24.73 -2.43
CA GLU A 317 1.59 -26.02 -1.86
C GLU A 317 1.58 -25.96 -0.33
N VAL A 318 2.67 -25.50 0.29
CA VAL A 318 2.77 -25.38 1.75
C VAL A 318 1.69 -24.44 2.30
N LEU A 319 1.53 -23.27 1.69
CA LEU A 319 0.57 -22.29 2.19
C LEU A 319 -0.89 -22.71 1.96
N LEU A 320 -1.21 -23.32 0.82
CA LEU A 320 -2.54 -23.82 0.53
C LEU A 320 -2.91 -24.95 1.46
N ALA A 321 -2.01 -25.93 1.65
CA ALA A 321 -2.24 -27.05 2.59
C ALA A 321 -2.53 -26.54 4.00
N LYS A 322 -1.84 -25.49 4.45
CA LYS A 322 -2.06 -24.90 5.77
C LYS A 322 -3.33 -24.06 5.85
N ALA A 323 -3.56 -23.19 4.85
CA ALA A 323 -4.69 -22.25 4.86
C ALA A 323 -6.05 -22.98 4.76
N THR A 324 -6.12 -24.06 3.98
CA THR A 324 -7.36 -24.85 3.83
C THR A 324 -7.83 -25.57 5.09
N LEU A 325 -7.01 -25.64 6.13
CA LEU A 325 -7.43 -26.09 7.46
C LEU A 325 -8.36 -25.09 8.16
N TYR A 326 -8.36 -23.83 7.72
CA TYR A 326 -9.10 -22.73 8.36
C TYR A 326 -10.17 -22.13 7.46
N ILE A 327 -9.88 -21.93 6.19
CA ILE A 327 -10.73 -21.18 5.25
C ILE A 327 -10.95 -22.03 3.97
N PRO A 328 -12.17 -22.10 3.44
CA PRO A 328 -12.46 -22.91 2.26
C PRO A 328 -11.75 -22.35 1.02
N MET A 329 -11.41 -23.23 0.08
CA MET A 329 -10.58 -22.93 -1.10
C MET A 329 -11.16 -21.83 -1.99
N GLU A 330 -12.49 -21.71 -2.07
CA GLU A 330 -13.17 -20.66 -2.84
C GLU A 330 -12.94 -19.24 -2.29
N ARG A 331 -12.55 -19.11 -1.01
CA ARG A 331 -12.15 -17.85 -0.39
C ARG A 331 -10.64 -17.60 -0.43
N ILE A 332 -9.85 -18.55 -0.95
CA ILE A 332 -8.41 -18.38 -1.16
C ILE A 332 -8.18 -17.94 -2.60
N ARG A 333 -7.41 -16.88 -2.77
CA ARG A 333 -6.91 -16.41 -4.06
C ARG A 333 -5.42 -16.62 -4.12
N THR A 334 -4.97 -17.30 -5.16
CA THR A 334 -3.55 -17.43 -5.47
C THR A 334 -3.27 -16.61 -6.71
N TRP A 335 -2.18 -15.86 -6.67
CA TRP A 335 -1.71 -15.31 -7.92
C TRP A 335 -1.09 -16.46 -8.73
N GLN A 336 -1.76 -16.80 -9.80
CA GLN A 336 -1.22 -17.69 -10.82
C GLN A 336 -1.23 -16.92 -12.14
N ARG A 337 -0.14 -17.07 -12.87
CA ARG A 337 -0.05 -16.54 -14.21
C ARG A 337 -1.19 -17.13 -15.05
N GLN A 338 -1.98 -16.29 -15.72
CA GLN A 338 -2.85 -16.76 -16.78
C GLN A 338 -1.93 -17.23 -17.91
N SER A 339 -1.98 -18.54 -18.20
CA SER A 339 -1.23 -19.20 -19.28
C SER A 339 -1.73 -18.75 -20.65
#